data_2ac820ca28b39a95037342631ab4c45e
#
_entry.id   2ac820ca28b39a95037342631ab4c45e
#
_cell.length_a   1.000
_cell.length_b   1.000
_cell.length_c   1.000
_cell.angle_alpha   90.00
_cell.angle_beta   90.00
_cell.angle_gamma   90.00
#
_symmetry.space_group_name_H-M   'P 1'
#
loop_
_entity.id
_entity.type
_entity.pdbx_description
1 polymer ?
#
loop_
_entity_poly.entity_id
_entity_poly.type
_entity_poly.pdbx_seq_one_letter_code
_entity_poly.pdbx_strand_id
1 'polypeptide(L)'
;MKKNSTFLQISIIGILLISCSKTDSVSMPAPEITLEVEKLYKHSEEFTQNIYSYENGIHAAVGYGIANSYLIEGSGLNIIIDATDSTFQAEKVYSEFKLINANPIAAIIYTHNHGDHTLGAKYFVDQQDETPLVIAHESTAKSVEKIFGILNPIISSRSSKMFGTTLPKGDVVNVGIGPYLSVGRSAPGYIKPNVTFDNELKLNIAGIAFEFFHAPGETDDQIFVWLPEYQALFPGDNIYKTFPNLYTIRGTSHRDVNAWINSLDMMIALEPKNIFPSHTLPFSGDSALETLTIYRDGIQFIHDQTIRLMNQGMHPEEIIENIELPSAVAASPY
;
A
#
# COMPACT_ATOMS: atom_id res chain seq x y z
N MET A 1 11.81 -68.80 -60.70
CA MET A 1 11.49 -68.08 -61.95
C MET A 1 10.41 -67.05 -61.69
N LYS A 2 10.76 -65.75 -61.63
CA LYS A 2 9.88 -64.64 -62.03
C LYS A 2 10.73 -63.38 -61.98
N LYS A 3 10.66 -62.63 -63.06
CA LYS A 3 11.51 -61.50 -63.39
C LYS A 3 11.23 -60.26 -62.54
N ASN A 4 12.28 -59.60 -62.12
CA ASN A 4 12.27 -58.24 -61.64
C ASN A 4 12.15 -57.23 -62.78
N SER A 5 11.21 -56.31 -62.70
CA SER A 5 11.13 -55.14 -63.54
C SER A 5 11.35 -53.88 -62.64
N THR A 6 12.44 -53.23 -62.86
CA THR A 6 12.83 -51.99 -62.14
C THR A 6 12.28 -50.82 -62.93
N PHE A 7 11.36 -50.06 -62.34
CA PHE A 7 10.93 -48.78 -62.90
C PHE A 7 11.76 -47.67 -62.18
N LEU A 8 12.48 -46.92 -63.01
CA LEU A 8 13.23 -45.75 -62.60
C LEU A 8 12.30 -44.53 -62.67
N GLN A 9 11.93 -44.00 -61.53
CA GLN A 9 11.24 -42.71 -61.47
C GLN A 9 12.23 -41.57 -61.30
N ILE A 10 12.32 -40.70 -62.27
CA ILE A 10 13.06 -39.45 -62.27
C ILE A 10 12.18 -38.40 -61.61
N SER A 11 12.49 -38.00 -60.38
CA SER A 11 11.84 -36.87 -59.70
C SER A 11 12.58 -35.59 -60.08
N ILE A 12 11.88 -34.71 -60.79
CA ILE A 12 12.33 -33.33 -61.05
C ILE A 12 12.04 -32.51 -59.81
N ILE A 13 13.09 -32.12 -59.11
CA ILE A 13 12.97 -31.18 -57.97
C ILE A 13 12.95 -29.77 -58.56
N GLY A 14 11.79 -29.18 -58.60
CA GLY A 14 11.64 -27.75 -58.88
C GLY A 14 12.08 -26.93 -57.68
N ILE A 15 13.16 -26.20 -57.82
CA ILE A 15 13.60 -25.20 -56.81
C ILE A 15 12.71 -23.98 -56.96
N LEU A 16 11.75 -23.82 -56.06
CA LEU A 16 11.04 -22.55 -55.89
C LEU A 16 11.99 -21.57 -55.16
N LEU A 17 12.53 -20.60 -55.87
CA LEU A 17 13.17 -19.42 -55.31
C LEU A 17 12.10 -18.54 -54.69
N ILE A 18 11.87 -18.66 -53.37
CA ILE A 18 11.08 -17.71 -52.61
C ILE A 18 11.93 -16.44 -52.45
N SER A 19 11.59 -15.45 -53.27
CA SER A 19 12.13 -14.08 -53.07
C SER A 19 11.59 -13.55 -51.75
N CYS A 20 12.46 -13.50 -50.74
CA CYS A 20 12.17 -12.84 -49.49
C CYS A 20 12.16 -11.33 -49.76
N SER A 21 10.99 -10.74 -50.00
CA SER A 21 10.83 -9.30 -49.98
C SER A 21 11.13 -8.84 -48.54
N LYS A 22 12.14 -8.02 -48.36
CA LYS A 22 12.34 -7.26 -47.10
C LYS A 22 11.06 -6.46 -46.88
N THR A 23 10.24 -6.87 -45.95
CA THR A 23 9.27 -5.99 -45.35
C THR A 23 10.05 -4.96 -44.55
N ASP A 24 10.14 -3.74 -45.07
CA ASP A 24 10.60 -2.60 -44.27
C ASP A 24 9.70 -2.55 -43.05
N SER A 25 10.26 -2.90 -41.91
CA SER A 25 9.62 -2.68 -40.63
C SER A 25 9.52 -1.17 -40.47
N VAL A 26 8.35 -0.63 -40.70
CA VAL A 26 8.04 0.74 -40.31
C VAL A 26 8.18 0.78 -38.80
N SER A 27 9.31 1.26 -38.32
CA SER A 27 9.47 1.55 -36.90
C SER A 27 8.49 2.67 -36.57
N MET A 28 7.43 2.34 -35.86
CA MET A 28 6.59 3.36 -35.26
C MET A 28 7.50 4.23 -34.37
N PRO A 29 7.43 5.56 -34.48
CA PRO A 29 8.15 6.42 -33.55
C PRO A 29 7.73 6.03 -32.15
N ALA A 30 8.69 6.02 -31.20
CA ALA A 30 8.36 5.84 -29.78
C ALA A 30 7.25 6.85 -29.42
N PRO A 31 6.22 6.41 -28.66
CA PRO A 31 5.17 7.32 -28.26
C PRO A 31 5.80 8.52 -27.54
N GLU A 32 5.38 9.71 -27.94
CA GLU A 32 5.81 10.95 -27.28
C GLU A 32 5.35 10.90 -25.82
N ILE A 33 6.29 11.04 -24.88
CA ILE A 33 5.99 11.04 -23.45
C ILE A 33 5.24 12.35 -23.15
N THR A 34 4.00 12.25 -22.69
CA THR A 34 3.22 13.43 -22.29
C THR A 34 3.69 13.94 -20.91
N LEU A 35 3.35 15.19 -20.59
CA LEU A 35 3.66 15.80 -19.30
C LEU A 35 3.11 14.98 -18.12
N GLU A 36 1.94 14.37 -18.29
CA GLU A 36 1.30 13.51 -17.26
C GLU A 36 2.12 12.24 -17.02
N VAL A 37 2.65 11.65 -18.08
CA VAL A 37 3.54 10.49 -18.00
C VAL A 37 4.88 10.86 -17.35
N GLU A 38 5.43 12.03 -17.66
CA GLU A 38 6.63 12.54 -16.98
C GLU A 38 6.40 12.73 -15.47
N LYS A 39 5.23 13.28 -15.09
CA LYS A 39 4.83 13.42 -13.67
C LYS A 39 4.74 12.06 -12.97
N LEU A 40 4.18 11.04 -13.65
CA LEU A 40 4.11 9.69 -13.11
C LEU A 40 5.50 9.08 -12.85
N TYR A 41 6.43 9.25 -13.80
CA TYR A 41 7.82 8.80 -13.61
C TYR A 41 8.50 9.54 -12.45
N LYS A 42 8.30 10.85 -12.35
CA LYS A 42 8.83 11.64 -11.23
C LYS A 42 8.24 11.20 -9.89
N HIS A 43 6.94 10.96 -9.83
CA HIS A 43 6.30 10.43 -8.63
C HIS A 43 6.88 9.06 -8.21
N SER A 44 7.30 8.24 -9.18
CA SER A 44 7.93 6.95 -8.88
C SER A 44 9.26 7.06 -8.14
N GLU A 45 9.93 8.22 -8.20
CA GLU A 45 11.18 8.45 -7.47
C GLU A 45 10.96 8.41 -5.94
N GLU A 46 9.75 8.78 -5.46
CA GLU A 46 9.38 8.69 -4.04
C GLU A 46 9.34 7.25 -3.52
N PHE A 47 9.18 6.26 -4.41
CA PHE A 47 9.14 4.84 -4.07
C PHE A 47 10.47 4.12 -4.28
N THR A 48 11.57 4.86 -4.46
CA THR A 48 12.91 4.27 -4.49
C THR A 48 13.24 3.70 -3.11
N GLN A 49 13.72 2.44 -3.07
CA GLN A 49 14.07 1.78 -1.82
C GLN A 49 15.10 2.59 -1.03
N ASN A 50 14.70 3.06 0.12
CA ASN A 50 15.56 3.81 1.03
C ASN A 50 15.06 3.74 2.48
N ILE A 51 15.98 3.93 3.42
CA ILE A 51 15.64 4.17 4.83
C ILE A 51 15.80 5.65 5.11
N TYR A 52 14.71 6.26 5.51
CA TYR A 52 14.67 7.65 5.95
C TYR A 52 14.70 7.69 7.47
N SER A 53 15.70 8.35 8.03
CA SER A 53 15.85 8.51 9.48
C SER A 53 15.34 9.88 9.92
N TYR A 54 14.55 9.88 10.97
CA TYR A 54 13.94 11.07 11.58
C TYR A 54 14.42 11.23 13.01
N GLU A 55 14.08 12.36 13.63
CA GLU A 55 14.35 12.57 15.05
C GLU A 55 13.71 11.49 15.93
N ASN A 56 14.20 11.37 17.16
CA ASN A 56 13.70 10.43 18.16
C ASN A 56 13.83 8.94 17.78
N GLY A 57 14.79 8.58 16.93
CA GLY A 57 15.03 7.20 16.54
C GLY A 57 13.90 6.56 15.74
N ILE A 58 13.20 7.34 14.93
CA ILE A 58 12.18 6.84 14.01
C ILE A 58 12.80 6.66 12.62
N HIS A 59 12.64 5.48 12.01
CA HIS A 59 13.17 5.15 10.71
C HIS A 59 12.09 4.55 9.83
N ALA A 60 11.93 5.09 8.62
CA ALA A 60 10.95 4.65 7.63
C ALA A 60 11.63 3.86 6.51
N ALA A 61 11.24 2.61 6.32
CA ALA A 61 11.60 1.82 5.15
C ALA A 61 10.57 2.08 4.04
N VAL A 62 10.95 2.87 3.04
CA VAL A 62 10.08 3.27 1.92
C VAL A 62 10.51 2.53 0.67
N GLY A 63 9.54 2.06 -0.15
CA GLY A 63 9.81 1.44 -1.45
C GLY A 63 10.22 -0.04 -1.40
N TYR A 64 10.26 -0.66 -0.23
CA TYR A 64 10.53 -2.10 -0.07
C TYR A 64 9.31 -2.96 -0.33
N GLY A 65 8.13 -2.47 0.04
CA GLY A 65 6.81 -3.03 -0.24
C GLY A 65 5.88 -1.94 -0.74
N ILE A 66 4.58 -2.21 -0.90
CA ILE A 66 3.59 -1.17 -1.18
C ILE A 66 3.50 -0.24 0.03
N ALA A 67 3.34 -0.81 1.23
CA ALA A 67 3.34 -0.05 2.47
C ALA A 67 4.76 0.18 2.99
N ASN A 68 4.94 1.27 3.71
CA ASN A 68 6.12 1.55 4.52
C ASN A 68 6.13 0.65 5.75
N SER A 69 7.31 0.38 6.28
CA SER A 69 7.49 -0.21 7.61
C SER A 69 8.35 0.72 8.44
N TYR A 70 8.02 0.87 9.70
CA TYR A 70 8.73 1.78 10.60
C TYR A 70 9.46 1.03 11.70
N LEU A 71 10.70 1.43 11.95
CA LEU A 71 11.46 1.07 13.14
C LEU A 71 11.43 2.25 14.12
N ILE A 72 11.12 1.99 15.38
CA ILE A 72 11.23 2.95 16.47
C ILE A 72 12.22 2.41 17.50
N GLU A 73 13.27 3.19 17.77
CA GLU A 73 14.32 2.83 18.73
C GLU A 73 13.86 3.14 20.14
N GLY A 74 13.69 2.10 20.97
CA GLY A 74 13.43 2.25 22.39
C GLY A 74 14.66 1.94 23.26
N SER A 75 14.47 1.87 24.57
CA SER A 75 15.53 1.57 25.53
C SER A 75 15.95 0.10 25.44
N GLY A 76 16.98 -0.17 24.63
CA GLY A 76 17.55 -1.51 24.43
C GLY A 76 16.68 -2.48 23.63
N LEU A 77 15.54 -2.03 23.11
CA LEU A 77 14.59 -2.80 22.31
C LEU A 77 14.03 -1.94 21.18
N ASN A 78 13.57 -2.58 20.11
CA ASN A 78 12.99 -1.94 18.94
C ASN A 78 11.48 -2.21 18.83
N ILE A 79 10.76 -1.35 18.16
CA ILE A 79 9.34 -1.52 17.83
C ILE A 79 9.16 -1.38 16.33
N ILE A 80 8.34 -2.25 15.73
CA ILE A 80 7.98 -2.21 14.31
C ILE A 80 6.52 -1.77 14.18
N ILE A 81 6.25 -0.79 13.32
CA ILE A 81 4.89 -0.46 12.88
C ILE A 81 4.76 -0.85 11.41
N ASP A 82 3.79 -1.69 11.10
CA ASP A 82 3.52 -2.37 9.84
C ASP A 82 4.68 -3.24 9.33
N ALA A 83 4.34 -4.45 8.91
CA ALA A 83 5.30 -5.53 8.72
C ALA A 83 5.51 -5.91 7.25
N THR A 84 5.15 -5.04 6.31
CA THR A 84 5.23 -5.27 4.86
C THR A 84 4.28 -6.34 4.30
N ASP A 85 4.29 -6.51 2.96
CA ASP A 85 3.40 -7.38 2.21
C ASP A 85 3.82 -8.85 2.15
N SER A 86 5.04 -9.17 2.59
CA SER A 86 5.58 -10.53 2.49
C SER A 86 6.82 -10.73 3.35
N THR A 87 7.11 -12.00 3.67
CA THR A 87 8.36 -12.35 4.37
C THR A 87 9.62 -12.01 3.56
N PHE A 88 9.52 -11.99 2.23
CA PHE A 88 10.64 -11.59 1.36
C PHE A 88 10.97 -10.09 1.48
N GLN A 89 9.96 -9.23 1.56
CA GLN A 89 10.19 -7.80 1.77
C GLN A 89 10.59 -7.51 3.21
N ALA A 90 9.97 -8.20 4.17
CA ALA A 90 10.34 -8.11 5.58
C ALA A 90 11.81 -8.48 5.84
N GLU A 91 12.36 -9.48 5.13
CA GLU A 91 13.79 -9.83 5.20
C GLU A 91 14.69 -8.66 4.81
N LYS A 92 14.36 -7.97 3.73
CA LYS A 92 15.14 -6.80 3.28
C LYS A 92 15.05 -5.66 4.27
N VAL A 93 13.83 -5.32 4.70
CA VAL A 93 13.59 -4.25 5.68
C VAL A 93 14.29 -4.55 6.99
N TYR A 94 14.19 -5.78 7.50
CA TYR A 94 14.87 -6.19 8.72
C TYR A 94 16.39 -6.07 8.61
N SER A 95 16.95 -6.45 7.45
CA SER A 95 18.40 -6.36 7.21
C SER A 95 18.90 -4.92 7.26
N GLU A 96 18.15 -3.98 6.67
CA GLU A 96 18.48 -2.55 6.74
C GLU A 96 18.30 -1.97 8.16
N PHE A 97 17.19 -2.30 8.82
CA PHE A 97 16.95 -1.85 10.19
C PHE A 97 18.02 -2.36 11.16
N LYS A 98 18.49 -3.59 10.96
CA LYS A 98 19.55 -4.15 11.79
C LYS A 98 20.91 -3.45 11.62
N LEU A 99 21.16 -2.82 10.48
CA LEU A 99 22.35 -1.99 10.28
C LEU A 99 22.28 -0.68 11.08
N ILE A 100 21.07 -0.19 11.36
CA ILE A 100 20.82 1.01 12.14
C ILE A 100 20.83 0.68 13.63
N ASN A 101 20.00 -0.28 14.02
CA ASN A 101 19.87 -0.71 15.40
C ASN A 101 19.64 -2.23 15.50
N ALA A 102 20.59 -2.96 16.06
CA ALA A 102 20.55 -4.42 16.14
C ALA A 102 19.82 -4.95 17.40
N ASN A 103 19.19 -4.08 18.20
CA ASN A 103 18.43 -4.49 19.37
C ASN A 103 17.26 -5.42 19.00
N PRO A 104 16.86 -6.32 19.92
CA PRO A 104 15.68 -7.18 19.70
C PRO A 104 14.40 -6.37 19.51
N ILE A 105 13.43 -6.97 18.81
CA ILE A 105 12.11 -6.38 18.62
C ILE A 105 11.21 -6.74 19.79
N ALA A 106 10.72 -5.72 20.52
CA ALA A 106 9.76 -5.89 21.61
C ALA A 106 8.31 -5.98 21.13
N ALA A 107 7.97 -5.27 20.06
CA ALA A 107 6.60 -5.22 19.56
C ALA A 107 6.55 -5.05 18.03
N ILE A 108 5.50 -5.62 17.43
CA ILE A 108 5.06 -5.39 16.06
C ILE A 108 3.63 -4.87 16.16
N ILE A 109 3.33 -3.76 15.52
CA ILE A 109 2.03 -3.10 15.53
C ILE A 109 1.46 -3.17 14.12
N TYR A 110 0.25 -3.68 13.97
CA TYR A 110 -0.51 -3.60 12.73
C TYR A 110 -1.47 -2.43 12.79
N THR A 111 -1.40 -1.54 11.83
CA THR A 111 -2.36 -0.44 11.71
C THR A 111 -3.74 -0.96 11.31
N HIS A 112 -3.79 -2.00 10.47
CA HIS A 112 -5.03 -2.65 10.04
C HIS A 112 -4.78 -3.99 9.33
N ASN A 113 -5.84 -4.63 8.84
CA ASN A 113 -5.82 -6.02 8.33
C ASN A 113 -5.26 -6.20 6.91
N HIS A 114 -4.95 -5.17 6.15
CA HIS A 114 -4.44 -5.34 4.78
C HIS A 114 -3.10 -6.08 4.75
N GLY A 115 -2.86 -6.78 3.64
CA GLY A 115 -1.72 -7.69 3.54
C GLY A 115 -0.37 -7.00 3.54
N ASP A 116 -0.30 -5.81 3.01
CA ASP A 116 0.91 -5.00 2.94
C ASP A 116 1.36 -4.43 4.29
N HIS A 117 0.52 -4.57 5.34
CA HIS A 117 0.85 -4.21 6.73
C HIS A 117 1.12 -5.42 7.61
N THR A 118 0.67 -6.63 7.20
CA THR A 118 0.60 -7.78 8.11
C THR A 118 1.34 -9.02 7.63
N LEU A 119 1.54 -9.22 6.31
CA LEU A 119 1.99 -10.51 5.78
C LEU A 119 3.51 -10.76 5.87
N GLY A 120 4.29 -9.79 6.29
CA GLY A 120 5.72 -9.96 6.53
C GLY A 120 6.08 -10.30 7.99
N ALA A 121 5.15 -10.20 8.92
CA ALA A 121 5.39 -10.25 10.36
C ALA A 121 6.13 -11.50 10.84
N LYS A 122 5.85 -12.64 10.23
CA LYS A 122 6.52 -13.89 10.58
C LYS A 122 8.05 -13.81 10.47
N TYR A 123 8.57 -13.10 9.46
CA TYR A 123 10.02 -12.96 9.33
C TYR A 123 10.60 -12.21 10.53
N PHE A 124 10.00 -11.08 10.93
CA PHE A 124 10.45 -10.32 12.10
C PHE A 124 10.39 -11.15 13.39
N VAL A 125 9.31 -11.91 13.60
CA VAL A 125 9.14 -12.78 14.79
C VAL A 125 10.17 -13.90 14.80
N ASP A 126 10.41 -14.57 13.68
CA ASP A 126 11.34 -15.70 13.58
C ASP A 126 12.81 -15.30 13.85
N GLN A 127 13.13 -14.00 13.81
CA GLN A 127 14.47 -13.48 14.11
C GLN A 127 14.66 -13.16 15.61
N GLN A 128 13.64 -13.35 16.45
CA GLN A 128 13.72 -13.03 17.89
C GLN A 128 13.80 -14.30 18.72
N ASP A 129 14.58 -14.23 19.80
CA ASP A 129 14.67 -15.30 20.81
C ASP A 129 13.39 -15.34 21.68
N GLU A 130 12.78 -14.19 21.93
CA GLU A 130 11.52 -14.04 22.64
C GLU A 130 10.42 -13.58 21.71
N THR A 131 9.20 -14.09 21.89
CA THR A 131 8.06 -13.70 21.06
C THR A 131 7.67 -12.24 21.31
N PRO A 132 7.74 -11.35 20.31
CA PRO A 132 7.32 -9.96 20.46
C PRO A 132 5.81 -9.84 20.78
N LEU A 133 5.43 -8.70 21.34
CA LEU A 133 4.04 -8.29 21.33
C LEU A 133 3.60 -8.07 19.88
N VAL A 134 2.47 -8.63 19.47
CA VAL A 134 1.83 -8.31 18.20
C VAL A 134 0.52 -7.61 18.52
N ILE A 135 0.47 -6.30 18.29
CA ILE A 135 -0.59 -5.40 18.74
C ILE A 135 -1.47 -5.02 17.55
N ALA A 136 -2.79 -5.13 17.70
CA ALA A 136 -3.76 -4.69 16.70
C ALA A 136 -5.14 -4.47 17.34
N HIS A 137 -6.07 -3.92 16.56
CA HIS A 137 -7.49 -3.90 16.94
C HIS A 137 -8.05 -5.33 17.06
N GLU A 138 -9.02 -5.55 17.94
CA GLU A 138 -9.55 -6.88 18.22
C GLU A 138 -10.18 -7.58 17.01
N SER A 139 -10.72 -6.80 16.05
CA SER A 139 -11.34 -7.35 14.84
C SER A 139 -10.35 -7.67 13.72
N THR A 140 -9.07 -7.27 13.83
CA THR A 140 -8.05 -7.45 12.78
C THR A 140 -7.88 -8.91 12.37
N ALA A 141 -7.73 -9.81 13.34
CA ALA A 141 -7.54 -11.24 13.05
C ALA A 141 -8.72 -11.84 12.25
N LYS A 142 -9.94 -11.47 12.61
CA LYS A 142 -11.15 -11.92 11.90
C LYS A 142 -11.22 -11.36 10.48
N SER A 143 -10.80 -10.12 10.28
CA SER A 143 -10.76 -9.46 8.97
C SER A 143 -9.71 -10.11 8.05
N VAL A 144 -8.52 -10.42 8.57
CA VAL A 144 -7.48 -11.17 7.86
C VAL A 144 -7.99 -12.55 7.44
N GLU A 145 -8.60 -13.33 8.36
CA GLU A 145 -9.16 -14.64 8.07
C GLU A 145 -10.26 -14.58 7.00
N LYS A 146 -11.10 -13.55 6.99
CA LYS A 146 -12.13 -13.34 5.98
C LYS A 146 -11.53 -13.08 4.60
N ILE A 147 -10.56 -12.17 4.51
CA ILE A 147 -9.97 -11.72 3.23
C ILE A 147 -9.07 -12.79 2.62
N PHE A 148 -8.11 -13.31 3.40
CA PHE A 148 -7.14 -14.28 2.92
C PHE A 148 -7.61 -15.74 3.01
N GLY A 149 -8.72 -15.99 3.69
CA GLY A 149 -9.39 -17.29 3.73
C GLY A 149 -10.57 -17.36 2.76
N ILE A 150 -11.76 -17.04 3.26
CA ILE A 150 -13.03 -17.27 2.55
C ILE A 150 -13.12 -16.48 1.24
N LEU A 151 -12.71 -15.22 1.23
CA LEU A 151 -12.82 -14.34 0.08
C LEU A 151 -11.58 -14.34 -0.84
N ASN A 152 -10.52 -15.04 -0.46
CA ASN A 152 -9.24 -14.99 -1.18
C ASN A 152 -9.35 -15.20 -2.69
N PRO A 153 -10.09 -16.20 -3.24
CA PRO A 153 -10.12 -16.42 -4.68
C PRO A 153 -10.65 -15.22 -5.46
N ILE A 154 -11.72 -14.57 -4.97
CA ILE A 154 -12.32 -13.44 -5.66
C ILE A 154 -11.52 -12.15 -5.45
N ILE A 155 -11.03 -11.91 -4.22
CA ILE A 155 -10.23 -10.73 -3.91
C ILE A 155 -8.91 -10.77 -4.68
N SER A 156 -8.20 -11.90 -4.72
CA SER A 156 -6.95 -12.06 -5.47
C SER A 156 -7.16 -11.83 -6.97
N SER A 157 -8.24 -12.39 -7.56
CA SER A 157 -8.56 -12.19 -8.97
C SER A 157 -8.83 -10.72 -9.32
N ARG A 158 -9.55 -10.00 -8.45
CA ARG A 158 -9.87 -8.58 -8.67
C ARG A 158 -8.66 -7.69 -8.39
N SER A 159 -7.88 -7.99 -7.34
CA SER A 159 -6.64 -7.27 -7.02
C SER A 159 -5.63 -7.37 -8.15
N SER A 160 -5.48 -8.53 -8.78
CA SER A 160 -4.60 -8.70 -9.95
C SER A 160 -4.93 -7.74 -11.09
N LYS A 161 -6.21 -7.45 -11.31
CA LYS A 161 -6.66 -6.47 -12.32
C LYS A 161 -6.44 -5.03 -11.84
N MET A 162 -6.75 -4.75 -10.58
CA MET A 162 -6.63 -3.40 -10.01
C MET A 162 -5.17 -2.93 -9.96
N PHE A 163 -4.26 -3.81 -9.56
CA PHE A 163 -2.83 -3.50 -9.45
C PHE A 163 -2.02 -3.82 -10.71
N GLY A 164 -2.65 -4.26 -11.78
CA GLY A 164 -1.98 -4.55 -13.05
C GLY A 164 -0.95 -5.69 -12.98
N THR A 165 -1.08 -6.62 -12.01
CA THR A 165 -0.05 -7.67 -11.78
C THR A 165 0.03 -8.71 -12.89
N THR A 166 -0.93 -8.71 -13.84
CA THR A 166 -0.94 -9.56 -15.04
C THR A 166 -0.34 -8.85 -16.26
N LEU A 167 0.00 -7.58 -16.16
CA LEU A 167 0.64 -6.83 -17.24
C LEU A 167 2.11 -7.22 -17.37
N PRO A 168 2.72 -7.04 -18.56
CA PRO A 168 4.14 -7.23 -18.73
C PRO A 168 4.96 -6.37 -17.76
N LYS A 169 6.10 -6.91 -17.32
CA LYS A 169 7.00 -6.16 -16.46
C LYS A 169 7.49 -4.89 -17.17
N GLY A 170 7.27 -3.75 -16.55
CA GLY A 170 7.62 -2.44 -17.08
C GLY A 170 6.41 -1.63 -17.61
N ASP A 171 5.24 -2.27 -17.79
CA ASP A 171 4.02 -1.56 -18.17
C ASP A 171 3.35 -0.89 -16.95
N VAL A 172 3.71 -1.32 -15.74
CA VAL A 172 3.29 -0.70 -14.48
C VAL A 172 4.49 0.02 -13.87
N VAL A 173 4.44 1.34 -13.84
CA VAL A 173 5.52 2.18 -13.30
C VAL A 173 5.49 2.19 -11.78
N ASN A 174 4.32 2.45 -11.21
CA ASN A 174 4.00 2.36 -9.79
C ASN A 174 2.50 2.07 -9.61
N VAL A 175 2.04 1.91 -8.38
CA VAL A 175 0.62 1.67 -8.07
C VAL A 175 -0.04 2.87 -7.39
N GLY A 176 0.55 4.06 -7.51
CA GLY A 176 0.05 5.32 -6.97
C GLY A 176 0.42 5.58 -5.50
N ILE A 177 0.47 4.54 -4.69
CA ILE A 177 0.75 4.59 -3.25
C ILE A 177 2.03 3.84 -2.86
N GLY A 178 2.70 3.23 -3.83
CA GLY A 178 3.92 2.45 -3.61
C GLY A 178 4.48 1.91 -4.91
N PRO A 179 5.58 1.17 -4.87
CA PRO A 179 6.18 0.56 -6.04
C PRO A 179 5.31 -0.58 -6.59
N TYR A 180 5.67 -1.07 -7.77
CA TYR A 180 5.01 -2.24 -8.35
C TYR A 180 5.12 -3.48 -7.45
N LEU A 181 3.97 -4.15 -7.21
CA LEU A 181 3.91 -5.43 -6.51
C LEU A 181 4.60 -6.54 -7.30
N SER A 182 5.63 -7.13 -6.72
CA SER A 182 6.17 -8.39 -7.23
C SER A 182 5.40 -9.57 -6.64
N VAL A 183 4.31 -9.95 -7.28
CA VAL A 183 3.48 -11.09 -6.86
C VAL A 183 4.25 -12.40 -6.97
N GLY A 184 4.16 -13.26 -5.96
CA GLY A 184 4.56 -14.67 -6.03
C GLY A 184 5.97 -14.99 -5.55
N ARG A 185 6.68 -14.09 -4.87
CA ARG A 185 8.05 -14.34 -4.39
C ARG A 185 8.18 -14.93 -2.99
N SER A 186 7.11 -14.92 -2.17
CA SER A 186 7.13 -15.55 -0.85
C SER A 186 5.76 -15.95 -0.35
N ALA A 187 5.72 -16.84 0.65
CA ALA A 187 4.48 -17.19 1.33
C ALA A 187 4.03 -16.04 2.24
N PRO A 188 2.72 -15.85 2.45
CA PRO A 188 2.19 -14.97 3.47
C PRO A 188 2.70 -15.38 4.85
N GLY A 189 3.17 -14.41 5.61
CA GLY A 189 3.73 -14.62 6.95
C GLY A 189 2.97 -13.84 8.02
N TYR A 190 1.64 -13.90 7.99
CA TYR A 190 0.80 -13.32 9.02
C TYR A 190 1.00 -14.00 10.39
N ILE A 191 1.14 -13.18 11.43
CA ILE A 191 1.14 -13.61 12.83
C ILE A 191 -0.10 -13.04 13.50
N LYS A 192 -0.89 -13.89 14.15
CA LYS A 192 -2.08 -13.45 14.87
C LYS A 192 -1.69 -12.53 16.04
N PRO A 193 -2.35 -11.39 16.23
CA PRO A 193 -2.13 -10.52 17.38
C PRO A 193 -2.29 -11.26 18.71
N ASN A 194 -1.38 -10.99 19.64
CA ASN A 194 -1.42 -11.51 21.02
C ASN A 194 -1.77 -10.41 22.04
N VAL A 195 -1.82 -9.15 21.60
CA VAL A 195 -2.36 -8.00 22.35
C VAL A 195 -3.41 -7.32 21.48
N THR A 196 -4.64 -7.26 21.93
CA THR A 196 -5.73 -6.61 21.20
C THR A 196 -6.52 -5.66 22.09
N PHE A 197 -7.16 -4.68 21.48
CA PHE A 197 -8.00 -3.71 22.16
C PHE A 197 -9.20 -3.31 21.28
N ASP A 198 -10.21 -2.69 21.88
CA ASP A 198 -11.44 -2.23 21.20
C ASP A 198 -11.33 -0.74 20.83
N ASN A 199 -11.35 0.18 21.80
CA ASN A 199 -11.44 1.62 21.52
C ASN A 199 -10.08 2.32 21.63
N GLU A 200 -9.41 2.16 22.77
CA GLU A 200 -8.10 2.74 23.02
C GLU A 200 -7.23 1.83 23.89
N LEU A 201 -5.92 1.98 23.74
CA LEU A 201 -4.93 1.30 24.56
C LEU A 201 -3.73 2.23 24.78
N LYS A 202 -3.19 2.26 26.00
CA LYS A 202 -1.97 2.99 26.31
C LYS A 202 -0.96 2.03 26.90
N LEU A 203 0.24 2.00 26.32
CA LEU A 203 1.33 1.15 26.78
C LEU A 203 2.62 1.95 26.84
N ASN A 204 3.49 1.59 27.78
CA ASN A 204 4.90 1.94 27.68
C ASN A 204 5.66 0.75 27.11
N ILE A 205 6.26 0.91 25.93
CA ILE A 205 7.02 -0.13 25.27
C ILE A 205 8.46 0.37 25.12
N ALA A 206 9.40 -0.35 25.72
CA ALA A 206 10.81 -0.01 25.65
C ALA A 206 11.11 1.45 26.09
N GLY A 207 10.37 1.96 27.08
CA GLY A 207 10.54 3.31 27.63
C GLY A 207 9.79 4.42 26.88
N ILE A 208 9.08 4.11 25.81
CA ILE A 208 8.31 5.07 25.00
C ILE A 208 6.82 4.91 25.30
N ALA A 209 6.11 6.02 25.49
CA ALA A 209 4.65 6.04 25.63
C ALA A 209 3.98 5.90 24.26
N PHE A 210 3.18 4.86 24.09
CA PHE A 210 2.35 4.59 22.93
C PHE A 210 0.88 4.73 23.30
N GLU A 211 0.14 5.49 22.53
CA GLU A 211 -1.31 5.58 22.59
C GLU A 211 -1.91 5.06 21.26
N PHE A 212 -2.78 4.08 21.36
CA PHE A 212 -3.46 3.44 20.25
C PHE A 212 -4.92 3.81 20.28
N PHE A 213 -5.47 4.18 19.15
CA PHE A 213 -6.87 4.57 19.03
C PHE A 213 -7.52 3.81 17.86
N HIS A 214 -8.68 3.22 18.12
CA HIS A 214 -9.53 2.71 17.06
C HIS A 214 -10.04 3.88 16.21
N ALA A 215 -9.80 3.82 14.92
CA ALA A 215 -10.03 4.92 13.99
C ALA A 215 -10.51 4.39 12.63
N PRO A 216 -11.75 3.87 12.55
CA PRO A 216 -12.28 3.32 11.30
C PRO A 216 -12.20 4.33 10.16
N GLY A 217 -11.82 3.85 8.98
CA GLY A 217 -11.69 4.67 7.79
C GLY A 217 -11.49 3.79 6.57
N GLU A 218 -10.24 3.55 6.16
CA GLU A 218 -9.98 2.64 5.07
C GLU A 218 -10.50 1.23 5.36
N THR A 219 -10.38 0.78 6.60
CA THR A 219 -10.98 -0.47 7.10
C THR A 219 -11.67 -0.26 8.44
N ASP A 220 -12.57 -1.21 8.80
CA ASP A 220 -13.30 -1.15 10.07
C ASP A 220 -12.39 -1.37 11.28
N ASP A 221 -11.25 -2.03 11.12
CA ASP A 221 -10.27 -2.33 12.17
C ASP A 221 -9.09 -1.37 12.21
N GLN A 222 -9.13 -0.31 11.41
CA GLN A 222 -8.05 0.67 11.33
C GLN A 222 -7.80 1.29 12.71
N ILE A 223 -6.52 1.40 13.07
CA ILE A 223 -6.06 2.18 14.21
C ILE A 223 -5.09 3.26 13.75
N PHE A 224 -4.92 4.27 14.56
CA PHE A 224 -3.72 5.09 14.51
C PHE A 224 -2.91 4.95 15.80
N VAL A 225 -1.62 5.20 15.68
CA VAL A 225 -0.68 5.19 16.81
C VAL A 225 -0.17 6.61 17.04
N TRP A 226 -0.23 7.06 18.27
CA TRP A 226 0.25 8.36 18.71
C TRP A 226 1.40 8.22 19.71
N LEU A 227 2.49 8.91 19.47
CA LEU A 227 3.64 9.04 20.38
C LEU A 227 3.66 10.47 20.91
N PRO A 228 3.06 10.73 22.08
CA PRO A 228 2.83 12.10 22.56
C PRO A 228 4.12 12.88 22.81
N GLU A 229 5.16 12.23 23.32
CA GLU A 229 6.46 12.87 23.58
C GLU A 229 7.18 13.32 22.31
N TYR A 230 6.90 12.63 21.18
CA TYR A 230 7.50 12.90 19.88
C TYR A 230 6.60 13.74 18.97
N GLN A 231 5.37 14.01 19.40
CA GLN A 231 4.30 14.59 18.58
C GLN A 231 4.22 13.90 17.19
N ALA A 232 4.36 12.57 17.21
CA ALA A 232 4.43 11.71 16.04
C ALA A 232 3.16 10.87 15.89
N LEU A 233 2.51 11.01 14.75
CA LEU A 233 1.29 10.29 14.36
C LEU A 233 1.62 9.25 13.30
N PHE A 234 1.18 8.00 13.51
CA PHE A 234 1.18 6.93 12.53
C PHE A 234 -0.27 6.60 12.19
N PRO A 235 -0.82 7.21 11.15
CA PRO A 235 -2.25 7.14 10.84
C PRO A 235 -2.68 5.85 10.13
N GLY A 236 -1.75 4.95 9.83
CA GLY A 236 -1.98 3.85 8.90
C GLY A 236 -2.37 4.39 7.52
N ASP A 237 -3.44 3.83 6.95
CA ASP A 237 -3.96 4.21 5.64
C ASP A 237 -5.09 5.25 5.70
N ASN A 238 -5.36 5.80 6.88
CA ASN A 238 -6.37 6.87 6.99
C ASN A 238 -5.91 8.19 6.35
N ILE A 239 -4.60 8.37 6.17
CA ILE A 239 -4.04 9.46 5.36
C ILE A 239 -2.71 9.03 4.73
N TYR A 240 -2.53 9.37 3.47
CA TYR A 240 -1.28 9.34 2.69
C TYR A 240 -1.37 10.41 1.60
N LYS A 241 -0.24 10.71 0.93
CA LYS A 241 -0.18 11.80 -0.06
C LYS A 241 -0.83 11.41 -1.40
N THR A 242 -2.06 10.98 -1.38
CA THR A 242 -2.90 10.67 -2.54
C THR A 242 -4.35 10.63 -2.07
N PHE A 243 -5.30 11.16 -2.86
CA PHE A 243 -6.71 11.10 -2.49
C PHE A 243 -7.18 9.65 -2.35
N PRO A 244 -7.87 9.27 -1.26
CA PRO A 244 -8.13 7.89 -0.94
C PRO A 244 -9.22 7.25 -1.80
N ASN A 245 -9.16 5.93 -1.93
CA ASN A 245 -10.27 5.16 -2.43
C ASN A 245 -11.38 5.08 -1.37
N LEU A 246 -12.38 5.94 -1.44
CA LEU A 246 -13.56 5.84 -0.57
C LEU A 246 -14.33 4.53 -0.78
N TYR A 247 -14.15 3.89 -1.95
CA TYR A 247 -14.53 2.51 -2.23
C TYR A 247 -13.64 1.91 -3.31
N THR A 248 -13.03 0.75 -3.07
CA THR A 248 -12.11 0.15 -4.03
C THR A 248 -12.81 -0.68 -5.11
N ILE A 249 -12.32 -0.62 -6.36
CA ILE A 249 -12.90 -1.39 -7.47
C ILE A 249 -12.70 -2.91 -7.32
N ARG A 250 -11.73 -3.37 -6.53
CA ARG A 250 -11.58 -4.80 -6.19
C ARG A 250 -12.68 -5.31 -5.29
N GLY A 251 -13.44 -4.43 -4.69
CA GLY A 251 -14.41 -4.73 -3.65
C GLY A 251 -13.78 -4.82 -2.26
N THR A 252 -14.50 -4.33 -1.29
CA THR A 252 -14.12 -4.34 0.13
C THR A 252 -15.39 -4.37 0.98
N SER A 253 -15.26 -4.45 2.29
CA SER A 253 -16.33 -4.07 3.21
C SER A 253 -16.70 -2.60 2.96
N HIS A 254 -17.92 -2.22 3.31
CA HIS A 254 -18.33 -0.82 3.25
C HIS A 254 -17.34 0.03 4.06
N ARG A 255 -16.85 1.13 3.45
CA ARG A 255 -16.04 2.13 4.13
C ARG A 255 -16.99 3.23 4.60
N ASP A 256 -17.18 3.34 5.90
CA ASP A 256 -18.02 4.41 6.47
C ASP A 256 -17.25 5.74 6.40
N VAL A 257 -17.63 6.58 5.44
CA VAL A 257 -16.97 7.86 5.20
C VAL A 257 -17.11 8.81 6.39
N ASN A 258 -18.26 8.77 7.12
CA ASN A 258 -18.41 9.58 8.32
C ASN A 258 -17.53 9.12 9.47
N ALA A 259 -17.38 7.80 9.64
CA ALA A 259 -16.42 7.26 10.61
C ALA A 259 -14.99 7.66 10.25
N TRP A 260 -14.63 7.66 8.96
CA TRP A 260 -13.31 8.12 8.50
C TRP A 260 -13.07 9.60 8.80
N ILE A 261 -14.04 10.47 8.50
CA ILE A 261 -13.99 11.90 8.84
C ILE A 261 -13.77 12.10 10.35
N ASN A 262 -14.54 11.40 11.19
CA ASN A 262 -14.39 11.46 12.64
C ASN A 262 -12.99 11.00 13.11
N SER A 263 -12.45 9.94 12.49
CA SER A 263 -11.10 9.46 12.78
C SER A 263 -10.04 10.51 12.44
N LEU A 264 -10.19 11.21 11.32
CA LEU A 264 -9.30 12.32 10.95
C LEU A 264 -9.46 13.52 11.89
N ASP A 265 -10.67 13.83 12.35
CA ASP A 265 -10.91 14.88 13.36
C ASP A 265 -10.21 14.54 14.69
N MET A 266 -10.21 13.27 15.11
CA MET A 266 -9.45 12.82 16.29
C MET A 266 -7.94 13.06 16.11
N MET A 267 -7.40 12.76 14.93
CA MET A 267 -5.98 12.98 14.63
C MET A 267 -5.62 14.46 14.59
N ILE A 268 -6.48 15.31 14.00
CA ILE A 268 -6.34 16.78 13.95
C ILE A 268 -6.29 17.36 15.36
N ALA A 269 -7.14 16.88 16.26
CA ALA A 269 -7.20 17.33 17.64
C ALA A 269 -5.92 17.06 18.47
N LEU A 270 -5.06 16.14 18.00
CA LEU A 270 -3.75 15.86 18.62
C LEU A 270 -2.68 16.88 18.19
N GLU A 271 -2.95 17.71 17.19
CA GLU A 271 -2.01 18.69 16.61
C GLU A 271 -0.62 18.08 16.30
N PRO A 272 -0.57 16.99 15.48
CA PRO A 272 0.68 16.29 15.22
C PRO A 272 1.67 17.18 14.46
N LYS A 273 2.94 17.12 14.85
CA LYS A 273 4.03 17.78 14.11
C LYS A 273 4.66 16.88 13.08
N ASN A 274 4.60 15.58 13.29
CA ASN A 274 5.19 14.58 12.40
C ASN A 274 4.15 13.55 12.06
N ILE A 275 3.93 13.29 10.77
CA ILE A 275 3.00 12.29 10.27
C ILE A 275 3.77 11.25 9.46
N PHE A 276 3.61 10.00 9.86
CA PHE A 276 4.27 8.82 9.30
C PHE A 276 3.23 7.89 8.67
N PRO A 277 2.71 8.21 7.46
CA PRO A 277 1.68 7.42 6.81
C PRO A 277 2.24 6.08 6.34
N SER A 278 1.39 5.06 6.27
CA SER A 278 1.85 3.74 5.80
C SER A 278 2.12 3.68 4.29
N HIS A 279 1.79 4.72 3.55
CA HIS A 279 2.16 4.90 2.14
C HIS A 279 2.74 6.28 1.89
N THR A 280 3.55 6.42 0.83
CA THR A 280 4.25 7.66 0.46
C THR A 280 5.26 8.13 1.51
N LEU A 281 5.92 9.27 1.27
CA LEU A 281 6.91 9.78 2.22
C LEU A 281 6.27 10.43 3.45
N PRO A 282 6.84 10.24 4.65
CA PRO A 282 6.49 11.00 5.84
C PRO A 282 6.62 12.52 5.62
N PHE A 283 5.85 13.29 6.37
CA PHE A 283 5.85 14.74 6.31
C PHE A 283 5.71 15.36 7.70
N SER A 284 6.23 16.58 7.86
CA SER A 284 6.35 17.22 9.16
C SER A 284 6.28 18.74 9.08
N GLY A 285 6.25 19.38 10.24
CA GLY A 285 6.22 20.84 10.38
C GLY A 285 4.82 21.43 10.18
N ASP A 286 4.76 22.72 9.82
CA ASP A 286 3.50 23.46 9.71
C ASP A 286 2.55 22.86 8.65
N SER A 287 3.10 22.21 7.62
CA SER A 287 2.32 21.56 6.57
C SER A 287 1.62 20.27 7.02
N ALA A 288 2.02 19.67 8.14
CA ALA A 288 1.46 18.40 8.60
C ALA A 288 -0.02 18.54 8.96
N LEU A 289 -0.35 19.48 9.82
CA LEU A 289 -1.72 19.74 10.24
C LEU A 289 -2.59 20.27 9.09
N GLU A 290 -2.02 21.15 8.25
CA GLU A 290 -2.70 21.67 7.05
C GLU A 290 -3.06 20.54 6.09
N THR A 291 -2.12 19.66 5.77
CA THR A 291 -2.34 18.51 4.87
C THR A 291 -3.43 17.58 5.42
N LEU A 292 -3.37 17.25 6.72
CA LEU A 292 -4.38 16.43 7.38
C LEU A 292 -5.77 17.06 7.33
N THR A 293 -5.85 18.39 7.52
CA THR A 293 -7.11 19.14 7.46
C THR A 293 -7.67 19.17 6.04
N ILE A 294 -6.85 19.48 5.02
CA ILE A 294 -7.30 19.52 3.61
C ILE A 294 -7.76 18.12 3.16
N TYR A 295 -7.08 17.08 3.58
CA TYR A 295 -7.43 15.70 3.26
C TYR A 295 -8.80 15.32 3.84
N ARG A 296 -9.01 15.62 5.12
CA ARG A 296 -10.29 15.44 5.80
C ARG A 296 -11.40 16.24 5.14
N ASP A 297 -11.17 17.51 4.80
CA ASP A 297 -12.14 18.39 4.17
C ASP A 297 -12.52 17.92 2.75
N GLY A 298 -11.54 17.40 2.01
CA GLY A 298 -11.76 16.80 0.70
C GLY A 298 -12.70 15.58 0.77
N ILE A 299 -12.48 14.69 1.72
CA ILE A 299 -13.32 13.51 1.95
C ILE A 299 -14.74 13.95 2.32
N GLN A 300 -14.88 14.87 3.27
CA GLN A 300 -16.18 15.36 3.70
C GLN A 300 -16.92 16.06 2.57
N PHE A 301 -16.23 16.91 1.80
CA PHE A 301 -16.83 17.62 0.69
C PHE A 301 -17.44 16.67 -0.35
N ILE A 302 -16.68 15.67 -0.79
CA ILE A 302 -17.17 14.66 -1.76
C ILE A 302 -18.40 13.94 -1.21
N HIS A 303 -18.34 13.50 0.06
CA HIS A 303 -19.46 12.82 0.72
C HIS A 303 -20.72 13.70 0.74
N ASP A 304 -20.60 14.92 1.25
CA ASP A 304 -21.74 15.81 1.46
C ASP A 304 -22.35 16.27 0.13
N GLN A 305 -21.51 16.59 -0.87
CA GLN A 305 -22.00 16.96 -2.19
C GLN A 305 -22.68 15.78 -2.90
N THR A 306 -22.15 14.57 -2.75
CA THR A 306 -22.80 13.36 -3.28
C THR A 306 -24.20 13.19 -2.70
N ILE A 307 -24.35 13.27 -1.37
CA ILE A 307 -25.65 13.17 -0.70
C ILE A 307 -26.59 14.30 -1.15
N ARG A 308 -26.10 15.53 -1.23
CA ARG A 308 -26.90 16.68 -1.67
C ARG A 308 -27.50 16.45 -3.07
N LEU A 309 -26.69 15.97 -4.01
CA LEU A 309 -27.11 15.73 -5.39
C LEU A 309 -28.02 14.49 -5.50
N MET A 310 -27.77 13.45 -4.72
CA MET A 310 -28.69 12.30 -4.60
C MET A 310 -30.06 12.72 -4.11
N ASN A 311 -30.13 13.60 -3.12
CA ASN A 311 -31.42 14.16 -2.61
C ASN A 311 -32.13 15.03 -3.64
N GLN A 312 -31.49 15.51 -4.68
CA GLN A 312 -32.08 16.19 -5.83
C GLN A 312 -32.52 15.20 -6.93
N GLY A 313 -32.32 13.90 -6.74
CA GLY A 313 -32.73 12.84 -7.67
C GLY A 313 -31.76 12.56 -8.79
N MET A 314 -30.52 13.06 -8.70
CA MET A 314 -29.48 12.80 -9.70
C MET A 314 -28.97 11.35 -9.66
N HIS A 315 -28.69 10.79 -10.82
CA HIS A 315 -28.03 9.50 -10.97
C HIS A 315 -26.49 9.61 -10.79
N PRO A 316 -25.78 8.52 -10.49
CA PRO A 316 -24.33 8.57 -10.24
C PRO A 316 -23.51 9.26 -11.32
N GLU A 317 -23.84 9.04 -12.60
CA GLU A 317 -23.17 9.66 -13.75
C GLU A 317 -23.36 11.19 -13.76
N GLU A 318 -24.55 11.66 -13.44
CA GLU A 318 -24.87 13.09 -13.34
C GLU A 318 -24.16 13.72 -12.13
N ILE A 319 -24.07 12.99 -11.01
CA ILE A 319 -23.39 13.46 -9.79
C ILE A 319 -21.91 13.72 -10.07
N ILE A 320 -21.22 12.80 -10.76
CA ILE A 320 -19.80 12.96 -11.10
C ILE A 320 -19.55 14.23 -11.92
N GLU A 321 -20.44 14.56 -12.85
CA GLU A 321 -20.33 15.74 -13.71
C GLU A 321 -20.66 17.05 -12.97
N ASN A 322 -21.34 16.97 -11.82
CA ASN A 322 -21.82 18.13 -11.06
C ASN A 322 -21.09 18.38 -9.73
N ILE A 323 -20.06 17.59 -9.42
CA ILE A 323 -19.18 17.86 -8.28
C ILE A 323 -17.92 18.58 -8.77
N GLU A 324 -17.78 19.83 -8.34
CA GLU A 324 -16.58 20.64 -8.56
C GLU A 324 -15.88 20.87 -7.22
N LEU A 325 -14.59 20.45 -7.15
CA LEU A 325 -13.81 20.58 -5.91
C LEU A 325 -13.55 22.06 -5.56
N PRO A 326 -13.64 22.44 -4.29
CA PRO A 326 -13.19 23.75 -3.82
C PRO A 326 -11.73 24.00 -4.21
N SER A 327 -11.39 25.24 -4.54
CA SER A 327 -10.06 25.60 -5.02
C SER A 327 -8.94 25.18 -4.05
N ALA A 328 -9.15 25.23 -2.75
CA ALA A 328 -8.16 24.81 -1.76
C ALA A 328 -7.91 23.30 -1.81
N VAL A 329 -8.96 22.47 -1.99
CA VAL A 329 -8.84 21.02 -2.15
C VAL A 329 -8.23 20.69 -3.51
N ALA A 330 -8.69 21.32 -4.59
CA ALA A 330 -8.18 21.10 -5.94
C ALA A 330 -6.71 21.54 -6.14
N ALA A 331 -6.23 22.47 -5.33
CA ALA A 331 -4.83 22.91 -5.33
C ALA A 331 -3.92 22.03 -4.49
N SER A 332 -4.47 21.10 -3.70
CA SER A 332 -3.67 20.13 -2.94
C SER A 332 -2.88 19.25 -3.90
N PRO A 333 -1.61 18.97 -3.63
CA PRO A 333 -0.83 18.03 -4.42
C PRO A 333 -1.23 16.56 -4.21
N TYR A 334 -2.19 16.28 -3.35
CA TYR A 334 -2.60 14.95 -2.89
C TYR A 334 -4.04 14.61 -3.25
#